data_3c3e4bd79d3cc933a30d61f49faee976
#
_entry.id   3c3e4bd79d3cc933a30d61f49faee976
#
_cell.length_a   1.000
_cell.length_b   1.000
_cell.length_c   1.000
_cell.angle_alpha   90.00
_cell.angle_beta   90.00
_cell.angle_gamma   90.00
#
_symmetry.space_group_name_H-M   'P 1'
#
loop_
_entity.id
_entity.type
_entity.pdbx_description
1 polymer ?
#
loop_
_entity_poly.entity_id
_entity_poly.type
_entity_poly.pdbx_seq_one_letter_code
_entity_poly.pdbx_strand_id
1 'polypeptide(L)'
;MELSITGATGLFGSQVAQERDGRHIRVNPVALGAGPIVTAIWKALGLAKEAVDEWTEQTAAEVPLKRFGQPNGLAAIAAFLASHDASYITGVEFNVDGGLGQF
;
A
#
# COMPACT_ATOMS: atom_id res chain seq x y z
N MET A 1 12.11 2.42 20.46
CA MET A 1 12.01 1.50 19.30
C MET A 1 11.76 2.32 18.05
N GLU A 2 12.61 2.17 17.09
CA GLU A 2 12.41 2.80 15.79
C GLU A 2 11.43 2.00 14.94
N LEU A 3 10.66 2.70 14.12
CA LEU A 3 9.73 2.11 13.17
C LEU A 3 10.14 2.52 11.75
N SER A 4 10.21 1.55 10.87
CA SER A 4 10.37 1.78 9.44
C SER A 4 9.19 1.17 8.69
N ILE A 5 8.54 1.98 7.86
CA ILE A 5 7.50 1.53 6.94
C ILE A 5 8.01 1.76 5.53
N THR A 6 8.04 0.70 4.75
CA THR A 6 8.48 0.78 3.36
C THR A 6 7.35 0.34 2.44
N GLY A 7 7.22 1.02 1.30
CA GLY A 7 6.30 0.62 0.24
C GLY A 7 6.90 -0.38 -0.75
N ALA A 8 8.06 -0.93 -0.42
CA ALA A 8 8.73 -1.87 -1.29
C ALA A 8 8.08 -3.25 -1.22
N THR A 9 7.82 -3.83 -2.38
CA THR A 9 7.35 -5.19 -2.54
C THR A 9 8.50 -6.14 -2.89
N GLY A 10 8.36 -7.41 -2.54
CA GLY A 10 9.29 -8.46 -2.94
C GLY A 10 10.63 -8.40 -2.23
N LEU A 11 11.70 -8.70 -2.99
CA LEU A 11 13.04 -8.96 -2.48
C LEU A 11 13.63 -7.83 -1.62
N PHE A 12 13.39 -6.59 -2.03
CA PHE A 12 13.96 -5.42 -1.33
C PHE A 12 13.34 -5.22 0.05
N GLY A 13 12.03 -5.32 0.16
CA GLY A 13 11.33 -5.19 1.45
C GLY A 13 11.73 -6.27 2.44
N SER A 14 11.89 -7.51 1.99
CA SER A 14 12.31 -8.62 2.83
C SER A 14 13.76 -8.47 3.35
N GLN A 15 14.66 -7.96 2.52
CA GLN A 15 16.06 -7.68 2.93
C GLN A 15 16.11 -6.60 4.01
N VAL A 16 15.37 -5.51 3.84
CA VAL A 16 15.30 -4.44 4.86
C VAL A 16 14.76 -4.99 6.18
N ALA A 17 13.73 -5.82 6.14
CA ALA A 17 13.18 -6.45 7.34
C ALA A 17 14.22 -7.33 8.05
N GLN A 18 14.95 -8.16 7.32
CA GLN A 18 15.98 -9.04 7.87
C GLN A 18 17.13 -8.26 8.54
N GLU A 19 17.60 -7.18 7.90
CA GLU A 19 18.70 -6.37 8.45
C GLU A 19 18.32 -5.63 9.74
N ARG A 20 17.03 -5.31 9.91
CA ARG A 20 16.55 -4.50 11.01
C ARG A 20 16.03 -5.30 12.20
N ASP A 21 15.71 -6.56 11.99
CA ASP A 21 15.04 -7.40 12.98
C ASP A 21 15.90 -7.58 14.27
N GLY A 22 17.20 -7.80 14.13
CA GLY A 22 18.12 -7.92 15.26
C GLY A 22 18.34 -6.66 16.08
N ARG A 23 17.75 -5.50 15.69
CA ARG A 23 17.90 -4.21 16.37
C ARG A 23 16.66 -3.78 17.12
N HIS A 24 15.68 -4.65 17.29
CA HIS A 24 14.37 -4.34 17.89
C HIS A 24 13.61 -3.25 17.13
N ILE A 25 13.81 -3.17 15.82
CA ILE A 25 13.12 -2.27 14.92
C ILE A 25 12.02 -3.04 14.20
N ARG A 26 10.80 -2.57 14.30
CA ARG A 26 9.68 -3.15 13.56
C ARG A 26 9.73 -2.68 12.11
N VAL A 27 9.67 -3.61 11.18
CA VAL A 27 9.65 -3.31 9.73
C VAL A 27 8.50 -4.05 9.10
N ASN A 28 7.54 -3.32 8.57
CA ASN A 28 6.37 -3.85 7.89
C ASN A 28 6.19 -3.13 6.55
N PRO A 29 6.46 -3.79 5.43
CA PRO A 29 6.17 -3.24 4.12
C PRO A 29 4.67 -3.02 3.91
N VAL A 30 4.32 -1.90 3.31
CA VAL A 30 2.96 -1.64 2.85
C VAL A 30 2.98 -1.64 1.32
N ALA A 31 2.37 -2.65 0.74
CA ALA A 31 2.28 -2.81 -0.69
C ALA A 31 0.95 -2.26 -1.21
N LEU A 32 1.04 -1.33 -2.14
CA LEU A 32 -0.15 -0.81 -2.83
C LEU A 32 -0.66 -1.79 -3.89
N GLY A 33 0.22 -2.72 -4.31
CA GLY A 33 -0.09 -3.64 -5.38
C GLY A 33 -0.41 -2.93 -6.69
N ALA A 34 -1.11 -3.60 -7.55
CA ALA A 34 -1.72 -3.00 -8.74
C ALA A 34 -3.08 -2.36 -8.41
N GLY A 35 -3.45 -2.34 -7.12
CA GLY A 35 -4.71 -1.76 -6.67
C GLY A 35 -4.71 -0.25 -6.82
N PRO A 36 -5.65 0.29 -7.55
CA PRO A 36 -5.64 1.70 -7.86
C PRO A 36 -6.01 2.53 -6.63
N ILE A 37 -5.14 3.49 -6.33
CA ILE A 37 -5.38 4.54 -5.34
C ILE A 37 -5.59 5.85 -6.08
N VAL A 38 -6.63 6.59 -5.69
CA VAL A 38 -6.88 7.91 -6.27
C VAL A 38 -5.79 8.89 -5.83
N THR A 39 -4.98 9.34 -6.77
CA THR A 39 -3.91 10.30 -6.51
C THR A 39 -3.92 11.43 -7.54
N ALA A 40 -3.23 12.52 -7.24
CA ALA A 40 -3.12 13.67 -8.14
C ALA A 40 -2.26 13.38 -9.39
N ILE A 41 -1.60 12.23 -9.46
CA ILE A 41 -0.72 11.88 -10.57
C ILE A 41 -1.44 11.89 -11.93
N TRP A 42 -2.70 11.50 -11.94
CA TRP A 42 -3.52 11.45 -13.15
C TRP A 42 -3.68 12.82 -13.81
N LYS A 43 -3.82 13.88 -13.00
CA LYS A 43 -3.83 15.26 -13.49
C LYS A 43 -2.47 15.70 -14.02
N ALA A 44 -1.40 15.26 -13.35
CA ALA A 44 -0.04 15.60 -13.75
C ALA A 44 0.39 14.94 -15.07
N LEU A 45 -0.20 13.80 -15.42
CA LEU A 45 0.07 13.10 -16.68
C LEU A 45 -0.62 13.74 -17.90
N GLY A 46 -1.50 14.72 -17.69
CA GLY A 46 -2.16 15.43 -18.80
C GLY A 46 -3.13 14.56 -19.62
N LEU A 47 -3.61 13.46 -19.08
CA LEU A 47 -4.54 12.56 -19.75
C LEU A 47 -5.94 13.18 -19.85
N ALA A 48 -6.66 12.88 -20.93
CA ALA A 48 -8.04 13.30 -21.09
C ALA A 48 -8.92 12.71 -19.97
N LYS A 49 -9.79 13.52 -19.39
CA LYS A 49 -10.66 13.11 -18.29
C LYS A 49 -11.49 11.87 -18.65
N GLU A 50 -12.04 11.83 -19.85
CA GLU A 50 -12.89 10.74 -20.35
C GLU A 50 -12.12 9.40 -20.38
N ALA A 51 -10.87 9.42 -20.84
CA ALA A 51 -10.01 8.23 -20.87
C ALA A 51 -9.68 7.74 -19.47
N VAL A 52 -9.44 8.66 -18.53
CA VAL A 52 -9.19 8.33 -17.13
C VAL A 52 -10.43 7.74 -16.48
N ASP A 53 -11.61 8.31 -16.72
CA ASP A 53 -12.86 7.84 -16.15
C ASP A 53 -13.19 6.42 -16.64
N GLU A 54 -13.06 6.16 -17.94
CA GLU A 54 -13.28 4.83 -18.53
C GLU A 54 -12.32 3.78 -17.95
N TRP A 55 -11.04 4.10 -17.90
CA TRP A 55 -10.04 3.21 -17.33
C TRP A 55 -10.31 2.95 -15.85
N THR A 56 -10.75 3.98 -15.11
CA THR A 56 -11.08 3.88 -13.69
C THR A 56 -12.25 2.92 -13.46
N GLU A 57 -13.30 3.02 -14.27
CA GLU A 57 -14.47 2.13 -14.17
C GLU A 57 -14.11 0.68 -14.48
N GLN A 58 -13.36 0.45 -15.55
CA GLN A 58 -12.91 -0.89 -15.93
C GLN A 58 -12.03 -1.51 -14.85
N THR A 59 -11.06 -0.75 -14.35
CA THR A 59 -10.14 -1.24 -13.32
C THR A 59 -10.87 -1.49 -11.98
N ALA A 60 -11.79 -0.61 -11.59
CA ALA A 60 -12.59 -0.81 -10.38
C ALA A 60 -13.44 -2.08 -10.45
N ALA A 61 -13.91 -2.46 -11.64
CA ALA A 61 -14.68 -3.69 -11.82
C ALA A 61 -13.86 -4.96 -11.55
N GLU A 62 -12.54 -4.90 -11.74
CA GLU A 62 -11.62 -6.00 -11.47
C GLU A 62 -11.26 -6.11 -9.98
N VAL A 63 -11.29 -5.00 -9.24
CA VAL A 63 -11.01 -4.99 -7.80
C VAL A 63 -12.13 -5.71 -7.05
N PRO A 64 -11.84 -6.66 -6.16
CA PRO A 64 -12.86 -7.35 -5.36
C PRO A 64 -13.80 -6.40 -4.61
N LEU A 65 -13.29 -5.33 -4.03
CA LEU A 65 -14.10 -4.31 -3.35
C LEU A 65 -14.84 -3.34 -4.32
N LYS A 66 -14.70 -3.53 -5.65
CA LYS A 66 -15.40 -2.79 -6.70
C LYS A 66 -15.22 -1.26 -6.64
N ARG A 67 -14.13 -0.79 -6.11
CA ARG A 67 -13.80 0.62 -6.01
C ARG A 67 -12.30 0.86 -5.91
N PHE A 68 -11.90 2.07 -6.22
CA PHE A 68 -10.56 2.54 -5.93
C PHE A 68 -10.38 2.83 -4.42
N GLY A 69 -9.16 2.63 -3.94
CA GLY A 69 -8.76 3.07 -2.62
C GLY A 69 -8.57 4.59 -2.58
N GLN A 70 -8.66 5.11 -1.38
CA GLN A 70 -8.36 6.52 -1.10
C GLN A 70 -7.04 6.63 -0.36
N PRO A 71 -6.27 7.71 -0.54
CA PRO A 71 -5.03 7.94 0.20
C PRO A 71 -5.17 7.84 1.71
N ASN A 72 -6.34 8.21 2.24
CA ASN A 72 -6.63 8.12 3.68
C ASN A 72 -6.60 6.68 4.21
N GLY A 73 -7.02 5.70 3.40
CA GLY A 73 -6.94 4.28 3.79
C GLY A 73 -5.49 3.82 3.95
N LEU A 74 -4.62 4.28 3.07
CA LEU A 74 -3.19 4.00 3.16
C LEU A 74 -2.55 4.72 4.36
N ALA A 75 -2.90 5.98 4.58
CA ALA A 75 -2.42 6.75 5.72
C ALA A 75 -2.86 6.12 7.05
N ALA A 76 -4.05 5.55 7.11
CA ALA A 76 -4.57 4.87 8.31
C ALA A 76 -3.75 3.64 8.67
N ILE A 77 -3.41 2.78 7.70
CA ILE A 77 -2.56 1.61 7.97
C ILE A 77 -1.15 2.02 8.38
N ALA A 78 -0.58 3.04 7.75
CA ALA A 78 0.73 3.57 8.11
C ALA A 78 0.74 4.11 9.55
N ALA A 79 -0.26 4.87 9.93
CA ALA A 79 -0.42 5.39 11.30
C ALA A 79 -0.58 4.27 12.33
N PHE A 80 -1.38 3.24 12.02
CA PHE A 80 -1.53 2.06 12.87
C PHE A 80 -0.21 1.34 13.08
N LEU A 81 0.55 1.07 12.02
CA LEU A 81 1.83 0.39 12.11
C LEU A 81 2.88 1.21 12.85
N ALA A 82 2.77 2.54 12.82
CA ALA A 82 3.63 3.43 13.58
C ALA A 82 3.25 3.51 15.07
N SER A 83 2.04 3.08 15.43
CA SER A 83 1.52 3.21 16.79
C SER A 83 1.99 2.08 17.71
N HIS A 84 1.77 2.29 19.02
CA HIS A 84 2.01 1.25 20.02
C HIS A 84 1.07 0.05 19.86
N ASP A 85 -0.11 0.24 19.28
CA ASP A 85 -1.06 -0.85 19.03
C ASP A 85 -0.50 -1.92 18.09
N ALA A 86 0.47 -1.56 17.23
CA ALA A 86 1.21 -2.49 16.38
C ALA A 86 2.52 -3.00 17.02
N SER A 87 2.67 -2.92 18.32
CA SER A 87 3.93 -3.21 19.04
C SER A 87 4.43 -4.65 18.86
N TYR A 88 3.57 -5.57 18.52
CA TYR A 88 3.93 -6.99 18.29
C TYR A 88 3.82 -7.40 16.81
N ILE A 89 3.87 -6.43 15.89
CA ILE A 89 3.78 -6.66 14.44
C ILE A 89 5.10 -6.26 13.79
N THR A 90 5.79 -7.23 13.20
CA THR A 90 6.98 -7.01 12.39
C THR A 90 7.11 -8.09 11.32
N GLY A 91 7.74 -7.77 10.19
CA GLY A 91 7.98 -8.70 9.11
C GLY A 91 6.74 -9.06 8.28
N VAL A 92 5.65 -8.33 8.43
CA VAL A 92 4.39 -8.58 7.71
C VAL A 92 4.26 -7.60 6.55
N GLU A 93 3.99 -8.11 5.36
CA GLU A 93 3.61 -7.29 4.22
C GLU A 93 2.09 -7.08 4.21
N PHE A 94 1.69 -5.82 4.24
CA PHE A 94 0.29 -5.42 4.20
C PHE A 94 -0.09 -5.00 2.78
N ASN A 95 -0.93 -5.77 2.14
CA ASN A 95 -1.49 -5.42 0.83
C ASN A 95 -2.70 -4.51 0.99
N VAL A 96 -2.61 -3.30 0.45
CA VAL A 96 -3.69 -2.30 0.47
C VAL A 96 -4.14 -2.07 -0.97
N ASP A 97 -4.88 -3.02 -1.50
CA ASP A 97 -5.22 -3.12 -2.93
C ASP A 97 -6.68 -3.50 -3.21
N GLY A 98 -7.53 -3.46 -2.19
CA GLY A 98 -8.94 -3.85 -2.34
C GLY A 98 -9.15 -5.34 -2.59
N GLY A 99 -8.14 -6.17 -2.35
CA GLY A 99 -8.15 -7.61 -2.56
C GLY A 99 -7.63 -8.05 -3.93
N LEU A 100 -7.17 -7.14 -4.76
CA LEU A 100 -6.74 -7.45 -6.13
C LEU A 100 -5.59 -8.46 -6.18
N GLY A 101 -4.67 -8.39 -5.25
CA GLY A 101 -3.51 -9.30 -5.17
C GLY A 101 -3.81 -10.68 -4.58
N GLN A 102 -5.05 -10.96 -4.22
CA GLN A 102 -5.43 -12.26 -3.62
C GLN A 102 -5.97 -13.27 -4.64
N PHE A 103 -6.21 -12.83 -5.87
CA PHE A 103 -6.87 -13.63 -6.91
C PHE A 103 -6.12 -13.61 -8.23
#